data_1b84ee398fb016508181c720c980319c
#
_entry.id   1b84ee398fb016508181c720c980319c
#
_cell.length_a   1.000
_cell.length_b   1.000
_cell.length_c   1.000
_cell.angle_alpha   90.00
_cell.angle_beta   90.00
_cell.angle_gamma   90.00
#
_symmetry.space_group_name_H-M   'P 1'
#
loop_
_entity.id
_entity.type
_entity.pdbx_description
1 polymer ?
#
loop_
_entity_poly.entity_id
_entity_poly.type
_entity_poly.pdbx_seq_one_letter_code
_entity_poly.pdbx_strand_id
1 'polypeptide(L)'
;MSFLRPPSMEELGAAAVSRPVASERKTMPIDRVFWSHFSPNLGPGGWVTGALLVSLGLDFRFGLLAIVIGNVVGALPVALAAAIGPPTGLTQMEASRRALGRLGVRPPAFLNWIYCVGWDAVNNVPAATALIAFLSIVAGAAPPFWLALGVLATLQMVASIYGHDMVQALQKYLGAALLAAFTVIGLQSAWHGVALPHAAHPPGIATMLLAVAILASFNLSWASYSSDYTRYLPAETPPGRVVWLALAGLLGSAVPFQILGLLTAASIAEPSPTAVIASLQHAAGPLGPMVLAVIALSSITGNAFNDNTASYSLISAGVHIPRVLAAIVTALLGYGLAVAGAGRYAALYTDYLVVTMYWIAPWIGIVLADWYFGDRTVHPVPPGWTRGASIFMIVSVATILLFSTSQLYTGPVARWLGGADIGYYVGFFVAALWYGRSGARPRGWKADA
;
A
#
# COMPACT_ATOMS: atom_id res chain seq x y z
N MET A 1 -7.67 2.44 27.31
CA MET A 1 -6.63 1.37 27.46
C MET A 1 -7.09 0.01 26.91
N SER A 2 -8.13 -0.05 26.10
CA SER A 2 -8.65 -1.30 25.48
C SER A 2 -7.70 -1.94 24.45
N PHE A 3 -6.80 -1.15 23.86
CA PHE A 3 -5.87 -1.61 22.84
C PHE A 3 -4.72 -2.52 23.36
N LEU A 4 -4.54 -2.62 24.68
CA LEU A 4 -3.57 -3.54 25.31
C LEU A 4 -4.21 -4.89 25.70
N ARG A 5 -5.49 -5.12 25.36
CA ARG A 5 -6.11 -6.42 25.61
C ARG A 5 -5.43 -7.47 24.73
N PRO A 6 -4.94 -8.57 25.31
CA PRO A 6 -4.38 -9.64 24.52
C PRO A 6 -5.46 -10.22 23.59
N PRO A 7 -5.11 -10.57 22.34
CA PRO A 7 -6.05 -11.15 21.40
C PRO A 7 -6.60 -12.49 21.92
N SER A 8 -7.87 -12.75 21.69
CA SER A 8 -8.48 -14.03 22.03
C SER A 8 -7.93 -15.17 21.15
N MET A 9 -8.05 -16.43 21.60
CA MET A 9 -7.64 -17.59 20.79
C MET A 9 -8.38 -17.66 19.45
N GLU A 10 -9.61 -17.17 19.37
CA GLU A 10 -10.37 -17.07 18.13
C GLU A 10 -9.74 -16.02 17.19
N GLU A 11 -9.29 -14.88 17.71
CA GLU A 11 -8.61 -13.83 16.94
C GLU A 11 -7.23 -14.25 16.44
N LEU A 12 -6.58 -15.16 17.12
CA LEU A 12 -5.29 -15.73 16.72
C LEU A 12 -5.43 -16.84 15.67
N GLY A 13 -6.62 -17.42 15.55
CA GLY A 13 -6.91 -18.55 14.66
C GLY A 13 -7.21 -18.14 13.22
N ALA A 14 -7.11 -19.10 12.29
CA ALA A 14 -7.47 -18.92 10.88
C ALA A 14 -8.95 -18.59 10.67
N ALA A 15 -9.84 -19.00 11.60
CA ALA A 15 -11.27 -18.73 11.53
C ALA A 15 -11.62 -17.23 11.58
N ALA A 16 -10.78 -16.41 12.22
CA ALA A 16 -10.97 -14.96 12.27
C ALA A 16 -10.84 -14.27 10.88
N VAL A 17 -10.25 -14.95 9.91
CA VAL A 17 -10.06 -14.44 8.55
C VAL A 17 -11.27 -14.73 7.68
N SER A 18 -11.74 -15.99 7.69
CA SER A 18 -12.75 -16.47 6.74
C SER A 18 -14.21 -16.20 7.17
N ARG A 19 -14.42 -15.70 8.39
CA ARG A 19 -15.75 -15.36 8.91
C ARG A 19 -15.96 -13.83 8.93
N PRO A 20 -17.20 -13.37 8.67
CA PRO A 20 -17.55 -11.96 8.90
C PRO A 20 -17.31 -11.58 10.37
N VAL A 21 -16.91 -10.32 10.58
CA VAL A 21 -16.82 -9.74 11.93
C VAL A 21 -18.20 -9.77 12.56
N ALA A 22 -18.32 -10.32 13.79
CA ALA A 22 -19.56 -10.36 14.54
C ALA A 22 -20.09 -8.94 14.82
N SER A 23 -21.42 -8.78 14.83
CA SER A 23 -22.07 -7.46 14.94
C SER A 23 -21.66 -6.70 16.19
N GLU A 24 -21.44 -7.41 17.32
CA GLU A 24 -21.03 -6.83 18.59
C GLU A 24 -19.61 -6.23 18.53
N ARG A 25 -18.81 -6.64 17.55
CA ARG A 25 -17.44 -6.15 17.32
C ARG A 25 -17.34 -5.07 16.25
N LYS A 26 -18.44 -4.75 15.58
CA LYS A 26 -18.52 -3.67 14.59
C LYS A 26 -18.73 -2.32 15.29
N THR A 27 -17.76 -1.90 16.08
CA THR A 27 -17.82 -0.70 16.93
C THR A 27 -16.76 0.35 16.58
N MET A 28 -16.05 0.18 15.48
CA MET A 28 -14.99 1.10 15.07
C MET A 28 -15.58 2.50 14.77
N PRO A 29 -15.04 3.57 15.38
CA PRO A 29 -15.41 4.93 15.03
C PRO A 29 -15.05 5.27 13.58
N ILE A 30 -15.90 6.05 12.90
CA ILE A 30 -15.75 6.33 11.47
C ILE A 30 -14.49 7.16 11.14
N ASP A 31 -14.00 8.00 12.05
CA ASP A 31 -12.77 8.78 11.90
C ASP A 31 -11.53 7.89 11.72
N ARG A 32 -11.59 6.65 12.20
CA ARG A 32 -10.51 5.67 12.02
C ARG A 32 -10.28 5.30 10.55
N VAL A 33 -11.29 5.45 9.69
CA VAL A 33 -11.12 5.27 8.24
C VAL A 33 -10.10 6.25 7.69
N PHE A 34 -10.20 7.53 8.09
CA PHE A 34 -9.20 8.53 7.69
C PHE A 34 -7.80 8.13 8.16
N TRP A 35 -7.61 7.85 9.44
CA TRP A 35 -6.30 7.55 10.01
C TRP A 35 -5.70 6.26 9.45
N SER A 36 -6.49 5.24 9.17
CA SER A 36 -6.04 3.99 8.57
C SER A 36 -5.50 4.15 7.14
N HIS A 37 -6.00 5.16 6.40
CA HIS A 37 -5.53 5.45 5.04
C HIS A 37 -4.53 6.60 4.99
N PHE A 38 -4.46 7.41 6.04
CA PHE A 38 -3.55 8.55 6.14
C PHE A 38 -2.17 8.15 6.68
N SER A 39 -2.15 7.55 7.87
CA SER A 39 -0.93 7.34 8.63
C SER A 39 0.09 6.41 7.98
N PRO A 40 -0.30 5.28 7.35
CA PRO A 40 0.67 4.38 6.74
C PRO A 40 1.42 4.98 5.56
N ASN A 41 0.84 5.99 4.90
CA ASN A 41 1.49 6.70 3.80
C ASN A 41 2.48 7.79 4.27
N LEU A 42 2.47 8.12 5.56
CA LEU A 42 3.37 9.11 6.17
C LEU A 42 4.75 8.52 6.44
N GLY A 43 5.40 8.00 5.42
CA GLY A 43 6.74 7.44 5.54
C GLY A 43 7.67 7.98 4.45
N PRO A 44 8.95 7.65 4.52
CA PRO A 44 9.93 8.05 3.50
C PRO A 44 9.54 7.63 2.08
N GLY A 45 8.75 6.55 1.92
CA GLY A 45 8.29 6.07 0.61
C GLY A 45 7.51 7.11 -0.19
N GLY A 46 6.61 7.88 0.44
CA GLY A 46 5.90 8.97 -0.23
C GLY A 46 6.86 10.05 -0.74
N TRP A 47 7.82 10.45 0.09
CA TRP A 47 8.86 11.41 -0.29
C TRP A 47 9.71 10.87 -1.45
N VAL A 48 10.19 9.61 -1.37
CA VAL A 48 10.98 8.97 -2.43
C VAL A 48 10.20 8.93 -3.74
N THR A 49 8.91 8.60 -3.70
CA THR A 49 8.05 8.57 -4.90
C THR A 49 7.98 9.94 -5.59
N GLY A 50 7.89 11.03 -4.80
CA GLY A 50 7.97 12.39 -5.32
C GLY A 50 9.36 12.74 -5.89
N ALA A 51 10.42 12.29 -5.21
CA ALA A 51 11.81 12.48 -5.62
C ALA A 51 12.12 11.79 -6.96
N LEU A 52 11.53 10.62 -7.23
CA LEU A 52 11.70 9.91 -8.52
C LEU A 52 11.25 10.73 -9.72
N LEU A 53 10.32 11.70 -9.55
CA LEU A 53 9.90 12.56 -10.66
C LEU A 53 11.03 13.47 -11.16
N VAL A 54 11.91 13.90 -10.26
CA VAL A 54 13.10 14.70 -10.62
C VAL A 54 14.07 13.84 -11.44
N SER A 55 14.31 12.59 -11.04
CA SER A 55 15.17 11.67 -11.81
C SER A 55 14.57 11.26 -13.15
N LEU A 56 13.24 11.35 -13.32
CA LEU A 56 12.58 11.21 -14.61
C LEU A 56 12.68 12.47 -15.48
N GLY A 57 13.30 13.56 -14.98
CA GLY A 57 13.48 14.82 -15.71
C GLY A 57 12.23 15.68 -15.74
N LEU A 58 11.28 15.54 -14.83
CA LEU A 58 10.11 16.40 -14.74
C LEU A 58 10.46 17.71 -14.03
N ASP A 59 9.99 18.83 -14.57
CA ASP A 59 9.95 20.10 -13.84
C ASP A 59 8.85 20.10 -12.77
N PHE A 60 8.80 21.18 -12.00
CA PHE A 60 7.81 21.32 -10.93
C PHE A 60 6.36 21.23 -11.43
N ARG A 61 6.05 21.83 -12.59
CA ARG A 61 4.66 21.91 -13.10
C ARG A 61 4.17 20.53 -13.55
N PHE A 62 4.97 19.83 -14.35
CA PHE A 62 4.64 18.47 -14.81
C PHE A 62 4.71 17.46 -13.69
N GLY A 63 5.65 17.61 -12.74
CA GLY A 63 5.69 16.81 -11.53
C GLY A 63 4.44 16.96 -10.67
N LEU A 64 3.99 18.20 -10.43
CA LEU A 64 2.76 18.47 -9.68
C LEU A 64 1.52 17.91 -10.40
N LEU A 65 1.43 18.07 -11.71
CA LEU A 65 0.34 17.51 -12.51
C LEU A 65 0.29 15.99 -12.41
N ALA A 66 1.45 15.32 -12.53
CA ALA A 66 1.57 13.89 -12.38
C ALA A 66 1.16 13.44 -10.97
N ILE A 67 1.59 14.16 -9.92
CA ILE A 67 1.21 13.88 -8.52
C ILE A 67 -0.31 13.92 -8.34
N VAL A 68 -0.95 14.97 -8.82
CA VAL A 68 -2.42 15.11 -8.64
C VAL A 68 -3.16 14.00 -9.40
N ILE A 69 -2.86 13.82 -10.69
CA ILE A 69 -3.54 12.82 -11.52
C ILE A 69 -3.28 11.40 -11.01
N GLY A 70 -2.01 11.06 -10.76
CA GLY A 70 -1.62 9.72 -10.34
C GLY A 70 -2.26 9.33 -9.01
N ASN A 71 -2.21 10.23 -8.02
CA ASN A 71 -2.82 9.93 -6.73
C ASN A 71 -4.35 9.80 -6.81
N VAL A 72 -5.05 10.63 -7.57
CA VAL A 72 -6.50 10.50 -7.74
C VAL A 72 -6.85 9.17 -8.42
N VAL A 73 -6.14 8.82 -9.50
CA VAL A 73 -6.35 7.57 -10.24
C VAL A 73 -6.09 6.35 -9.35
N GLY A 74 -5.03 6.38 -8.54
CA GLY A 74 -4.68 5.28 -7.64
C GLY A 74 -5.59 5.18 -6.41
N ALA A 75 -5.95 6.31 -5.79
CA ALA A 75 -6.72 6.33 -4.55
C ALA A 75 -8.21 5.99 -4.73
N LEU A 76 -8.80 6.33 -5.87
CA LEU A 76 -10.24 6.12 -6.10
C LEU A 76 -10.66 4.64 -6.01
N PRO A 77 -10.00 3.68 -6.67
CA PRO A 77 -10.32 2.26 -6.51
C PRO A 77 -10.18 1.76 -5.08
N VAL A 78 -9.18 2.24 -4.34
CA VAL A 78 -8.94 1.88 -2.93
C VAL A 78 -10.09 2.35 -2.05
N ALA A 79 -10.47 3.61 -2.19
CA ALA A 79 -11.58 4.19 -1.42
C ALA A 79 -12.92 3.50 -1.71
N LEU A 80 -13.17 3.15 -2.97
CA LEU A 80 -14.34 2.35 -3.35
C LEU A 80 -14.30 0.94 -2.73
N ALA A 81 -13.13 0.30 -2.70
CA ALA A 81 -12.95 -1.00 -2.04
C ALA A 81 -13.16 -0.93 -0.52
N ALA A 82 -12.75 0.16 0.12
CA ALA A 82 -12.96 0.38 1.55
C ALA A 82 -14.45 0.33 1.95
N ALA A 83 -15.35 0.76 1.07
CA ALA A 83 -16.79 0.72 1.31
C ALA A 83 -17.41 -0.68 1.25
N ILE A 84 -16.65 -1.71 0.84
CA ILE A 84 -17.08 -3.12 0.84
C ILE A 84 -17.00 -3.72 2.26
N GLY A 85 -16.10 -3.23 3.10
CA GLY A 85 -15.84 -3.77 4.44
C GLY A 85 -17.04 -3.74 5.39
N PRO A 86 -17.71 -2.59 5.61
CA PRO A 86 -18.81 -2.49 6.58
C PRO A 86 -19.96 -3.47 6.32
N PRO A 87 -20.56 -3.53 5.12
CA PRO A 87 -21.68 -4.44 4.87
C PRO A 87 -21.28 -5.93 4.87
N THR A 88 -20.06 -6.24 4.45
CA THR A 88 -19.61 -7.65 4.36
C THR A 88 -19.01 -8.19 5.66
N GLY A 89 -18.33 -7.33 6.43
CA GLY A 89 -17.55 -7.76 7.61
C GLY A 89 -16.35 -8.63 7.26
N LEU A 90 -15.97 -8.74 5.97
CA LEU A 90 -14.92 -9.63 5.47
C LEU A 90 -13.62 -8.86 5.19
N THR A 91 -12.49 -9.58 5.24
CA THR A 91 -11.23 -9.07 4.71
C THR A 91 -11.32 -8.88 3.21
N GLN A 92 -10.43 -8.06 2.64
CA GLN A 92 -10.49 -7.71 1.22
C GLN A 92 -10.35 -8.96 0.31
N MET A 93 -9.46 -9.89 0.65
CA MET A 93 -9.30 -11.13 -0.11
C MET A 93 -10.52 -12.05 0.06
N GLU A 94 -11.08 -12.16 1.26
CA GLU A 94 -12.30 -12.95 1.47
C GLU A 94 -13.52 -12.35 0.74
N ALA A 95 -13.67 -11.03 0.74
CA ALA A 95 -14.71 -10.35 -0.03
C ALA A 95 -14.57 -10.61 -1.55
N SER A 96 -13.33 -10.76 -2.05
CA SER A 96 -13.05 -11.06 -3.46
C SER A 96 -13.50 -12.46 -3.89
N ARG A 97 -13.71 -13.38 -2.94
CA ARG A 97 -14.22 -14.74 -3.23
C ARG A 97 -15.59 -14.73 -3.92
N ARG A 98 -16.35 -13.68 -3.70
CA ARG A 98 -17.64 -13.51 -4.38
C ARG A 98 -17.48 -13.53 -5.91
N ALA A 99 -16.50 -12.80 -6.44
CA ALA A 99 -16.21 -12.71 -7.86
C ALA A 99 -15.34 -13.88 -8.37
N LEU A 100 -14.34 -14.29 -7.57
CA LEU A 100 -13.30 -15.20 -8.00
C LEU A 100 -13.56 -16.68 -7.61
N GLY A 101 -14.43 -16.92 -6.64
CA GLY A 101 -14.66 -18.23 -6.06
C GLY A 101 -13.59 -18.64 -5.04
N ARG A 102 -13.85 -19.76 -4.33
CA ARG A 102 -12.99 -20.24 -3.26
C ARG A 102 -11.57 -20.61 -3.73
N LEU A 103 -11.46 -21.19 -4.92
CA LEU A 103 -10.16 -21.56 -5.50
C LEU A 103 -9.52 -20.40 -6.27
N GLY A 104 -10.33 -19.59 -6.94
CA GLY A 104 -9.85 -18.51 -7.79
C GLY A 104 -9.26 -17.32 -7.02
N VAL A 105 -9.56 -17.17 -5.72
CA VAL A 105 -8.93 -16.13 -4.87
C VAL A 105 -7.51 -16.48 -4.45
N ARG A 106 -7.12 -17.77 -4.51
CA ARG A 106 -5.81 -18.22 -4.03
C ARG A 106 -4.63 -17.54 -4.73
N PRO A 107 -4.58 -17.42 -6.08
CA PRO A 107 -3.50 -16.72 -6.74
C PRO A 107 -3.36 -15.24 -6.32
N PRO A 108 -4.37 -14.37 -6.39
CA PRO A 108 -4.22 -12.99 -5.94
C PRO A 108 -3.92 -12.87 -4.44
N ALA A 109 -4.45 -13.76 -3.60
CA ALA A 109 -4.14 -13.77 -2.17
C ALA A 109 -2.68 -14.16 -1.91
N PHE A 110 -2.12 -15.12 -2.63
CA PHE A 110 -0.70 -15.48 -2.53
C PHE A 110 0.21 -14.36 -3.04
N LEU A 111 -0.14 -13.74 -4.17
CA LEU A 111 0.57 -12.57 -4.69
C LEU A 111 0.54 -11.41 -3.69
N ASN A 112 -0.59 -11.20 -3.03
CA ASN A 112 -0.70 -10.17 -2.00
C ASN A 112 0.17 -10.46 -0.77
N TRP A 113 0.31 -11.71 -0.37
CA TRP A 113 1.23 -12.09 0.69
C TRP A 113 2.69 -11.75 0.33
N ILE A 114 3.16 -12.17 -0.86
CA ILE A 114 4.49 -11.81 -1.37
C ILE A 114 4.67 -10.29 -1.42
N TYR A 115 3.64 -9.60 -1.85
CA TYR A 115 3.59 -8.15 -1.92
C TYR A 115 3.76 -7.50 -0.53
N CYS A 116 3.09 -7.99 0.50
CA CYS A 116 3.27 -7.49 1.86
C CYS A 116 4.71 -7.69 2.37
N VAL A 117 5.34 -8.85 2.08
CA VAL A 117 6.76 -9.10 2.39
C VAL A 117 7.67 -8.06 1.74
N GLY A 118 7.37 -7.68 0.48
CA GLY A 118 8.09 -6.62 -0.22
C GLY A 118 7.95 -5.25 0.46
N TRP A 119 6.75 -4.88 0.87
CA TRP A 119 6.52 -3.61 1.58
C TRP A 119 7.21 -3.55 2.94
N ASP A 120 7.31 -4.67 3.65
CA ASP A 120 8.08 -4.72 4.90
C ASP A 120 9.54 -4.33 4.66
N ALA A 121 10.15 -4.85 3.61
CA ALA A 121 11.51 -4.48 3.24
C ALA A 121 11.62 -3.02 2.81
N VAL A 122 10.70 -2.55 1.95
CA VAL A 122 10.68 -1.17 1.43
C VAL A 122 10.57 -0.14 2.54
N ASN A 123 9.71 -0.38 3.54
CA ASN A 123 9.53 0.56 4.65
C ASN A 123 10.65 0.48 5.68
N ASN A 124 11.17 -0.72 5.94
CA ASN A 124 12.16 -0.95 6.99
C ASN A 124 13.56 -0.44 6.64
N VAL A 125 13.96 -0.45 5.36
CA VAL A 125 15.30 0.02 4.97
C VAL A 125 15.52 1.51 5.29
N PRO A 126 14.66 2.45 4.87
CA PRO A 126 14.81 3.85 5.26
C PRO A 126 14.63 4.08 6.76
N ALA A 127 13.73 3.33 7.41
CA ALA A 127 13.52 3.46 8.85
C ALA A 127 14.73 3.02 9.68
N ALA A 128 15.38 1.90 9.31
CA ALA A 128 16.62 1.46 9.94
C ALA A 128 17.76 2.47 9.71
N THR A 129 17.86 3.04 8.51
CA THR A 129 18.81 4.10 8.20
C THR A 129 18.57 5.34 9.08
N ALA A 130 17.31 5.73 9.27
CA ALA A 130 16.95 6.85 10.15
C ALA A 130 17.26 6.55 11.63
N LEU A 131 17.03 5.31 12.09
CA LEU A 131 17.37 4.90 13.46
C LEU A 131 18.88 4.95 13.70
N ILE A 132 19.68 4.48 12.75
CA ILE A 132 21.16 4.56 12.84
C ILE A 132 21.62 6.03 12.89
N ALA A 133 21.10 6.89 12.01
CA ALA A 133 21.40 8.31 11.99
C ALA A 133 21.02 8.99 13.31
N PHE A 134 19.83 8.70 13.85
CA PHE A 134 19.37 9.20 15.14
C PHE A 134 20.32 8.81 16.29
N LEU A 135 20.64 7.50 16.41
CA LEU A 135 21.50 7.00 17.46
C LEU A 135 22.93 7.52 17.34
N SER A 136 23.44 7.74 16.13
CA SER A 136 24.74 8.36 15.90
C SER A 136 24.81 9.78 16.45
N ILE A 137 23.73 10.56 16.34
CA ILE A 137 23.68 11.94 16.83
C ILE A 137 23.50 11.99 18.36
N VAL A 138 22.56 11.19 18.90
CA VAL A 138 22.12 11.31 20.29
C VAL A 138 23.02 10.51 21.24
N ALA A 139 23.47 9.33 20.80
CA ALA A 139 24.24 8.41 21.63
C ALA A 139 25.70 8.24 21.18
N GLY A 140 26.12 8.89 20.09
CA GLY A 140 27.44 8.68 19.52
C GLY A 140 27.69 7.23 19.02
N ALA A 141 26.61 6.47 18.78
CA ALA A 141 26.68 5.05 18.44
C ALA A 141 25.97 4.80 17.10
N ALA A 142 26.67 4.12 16.19
CA ALA A 142 26.12 3.67 14.91
C ALA A 142 25.99 2.14 14.93
N PRO A 143 24.84 1.58 15.34
CA PRO A 143 24.66 0.15 15.33
C PRO A 143 24.71 -0.40 13.88
N PRO A 144 25.12 -1.66 13.69
CA PRO A 144 25.10 -2.26 12.37
C PRO A 144 23.65 -2.32 11.84
N PHE A 145 23.50 -2.19 10.51
CA PHE A 145 22.20 -2.10 9.85
C PHE A 145 21.26 -3.25 10.22
N TRP A 146 21.75 -4.49 10.22
CA TRP A 146 20.95 -5.66 10.57
C TRP A 146 20.37 -5.61 11.99
N LEU A 147 21.09 -4.99 12.94
CA LEU A 147 20.62 -4.84 14.33
C LEU A 147 19.53 -3.77 14.43
N ALA A 148 19.73 -2.59 13.85
CA ALA A 148 18.73 -1.54 13.81
C ALA A 148 17.43 -2.02 13.13
N LEU A 149 17.58 -2.70 12.00
CA LEU A 149 16.48 -3.33 11.28
C LEU A 149 15.77 -4.40 12.14
N GLY A 150 16.53 -5.25 12.84
CA GLY A 150 15.98 -6.31 13.70
C GLY A 150 15.14 -5.76 14.85
N VAL A 151 15.54 -4.64 15.44
CA VAL A 151 14.75 -3.94 16.48
C VAL A 151 13.41 -3.48 15.90
N LEU A 152 13.42 -2.81 14.75
CA LEU A 152 12.18 -2.32 14.11
C LEU A 152 11.27 -3.47 13.67
N ALA A 153 11.83 -4.52 13.05
CA ALA A 153 11.09 -5.71 12.65
C ALA A 153 10.44 -6.43 13.85
N THR A 154 11.12 -6.47 14.98
CA THR A 154 10.55 -7.05 16.21
C THR A 154 9.40 -6.20 16.74
N LEU A 155 9.53 -4.88 16.77
CA LEU A 155 8.48 -3.99 17.26
C LEU A 155 7.23 -4.03 16.36
N GLN A 156 7.38 -4.03 15.03
CA GLN A 156 6.25 -4.17 14.11
C GLN A 156 5.54 -5.51 14.25
N MET A 157 6.31 -6.60 14.36
CA MET A 157 5.77 -7.96 14.54
C MET A 157 4.95 -8.04 15.83
N VAL A 158 5.45 -7.52 16.95
CA VAL A 158 4.71 -7.46 18.21
C VAL A 158 3.40 -6.68 18.02
N ALA A 159 3.44 -5.51 17.40
CA ALA A 159 2.24 -4.72 17.13
C ALA A 159 1.22 -5.48 16.27
N SER A 160 1.66 -6.20 15.26
CA SER A 160 0.81 -7.03 14.40
C SER A 160 0.17 -8.20 15.16
N ILE A 161 0.91 -8.85 16.07
CA ILE A 161 0.40 -9.96 16.90
C ILE A 161 -0.75 -9.50 17.80
N TYR A 162 -0.62 -8.31 18.41
CA TYR A 162 -1.72 -7.73 19.22
C TYR A 162 -2.95 -7.38 18.40
N GLY A 163 -2.83 -7.25 17.07
CA GLY A 163 -3.92 -7.20 16.12
C GLY A 163 -4.56 -5.82 15.96
N HIS A 164 -5.83 -5.81 15.52
CA HIS A 164 -6.53 -4.63 15.02
C HIS A 164 -6.46 -3.40 15.94
N ASP A 165 -6.78 -3.56 17.22
CA ASP A 165 -6.88 -2.43 18.15
C ASP A 165 -5.53 -1.74 18.39
N MET A 166 -4.45 -2.51 18.51
CA MET A 166 -3.08 -1.99 18.63
C MET A 166 -2.67 -1.25 17.37
N VAL A 167 -2.88 -1.85 16.21
CA VAL A 167 -2.57 -1.26 14.91
C VAL A 167 -3.31 0.07 14.74
N GLN A 168 -4.61 0.13 15.06
CA GLN A 168 -5.41 1.34 14.99
C GLN A 168 -4.94 2.44 15.96
N ALA A 169 -4.50 2.07 17.17
CA ALA A 169 -3.94 3.03 18.12
C ALA A 169 -2.63 3.62 17.61
N LEU A 170 -1.72 2.78 17.11
CA LEU A 170 -0.45 3.22 16.51
C LEU A 170 -0.68 4.17 15.34
N GLN A 171 -1.64 3.86 14.44
CA GLN A 171 -1.96 4.71 13.30
C GLN A 171 -2.32 6.14 13.74
N LYS A 172 -3.12 6.29 14.77
CA LYS A 172 -3.55 7.62 15.24
C LYS A 172 -2.38 8.42 15.83
N TYR A 173 -1.62 7.83 16.73
CA TYR A 173 -0.60 8.57 17.49
C TYR A 173 0.69 8.79 16.70
N LEU A 174 1.22 7.73 16.07
CA LEU A 174 2.41 7.86 15.23
C LEU A 174 2.12 8.63 13.95
N GLY A 175 0.91 8.49 13.38
CA GLY A 175 0.48 9.31 12.25
C GLY A 175 0.47 10.79 12.57
N ALA A 176 -0.03 11.20 13.75
CA ALA A 176 0.00 12.60 14.17
C ALA A 176 1.46 13.09 14.37
N ALA A 177 2.34 12.26 14.95
CA ALA A 177 3.75 12.60 15.12
C ALA A 177 4.47 12.73 13.76
N LEU A 178 4.19 11.84 12.81
CA LEU A 178 4.73 11.91 11.45
C LEU A 178 4.24 13.17 10.73
N LEU A 179 2.93 13.47 10.83
CA LEU A 179 2.38 14.71 10.25
C LEU A 179 3.11 15.94 10.80
N ALA A 180 3.33 16.01 12.12
CA ALA A 180 4.07 17.10 12.74
C ALA A 180 5.52 17.17 12.22
N ALA A 181 6.24 16.04 12.16
CA ALA A 181 7.61 15.97 11.67
C ALA A 181 7.73 16.47 10.22
N PHE A 182 6.85 16.03 9.34
CA PHE A 182 6.87 16.46 7.94
C PHE A 182 6.37 17.90 7.74
N THR A 183 5.46 18.37 8.60
CA THR A 183 5.10 19.80 8.64
C THR A 183 6.32 20.66 9.01
N VAL A 184 7.13 20.24 9.97
CA VAL A 184 8.40 20.91 10.30
C VAL A 184 9.33 20.96 9.10
N ILE A 185 9.52 19.84 8.40
CA ILE A 185 10.36 19.78 7.19
C ILE A 185 9.82 20.76 6.14
N GLY A 186 8.50 20.74 5.88
CA GLY A 186 7.87 21.62 4.90
C GLY A 186 8.02 23.12 5.24
N LEU A 187 7.82 23.50 6.50
CA LEU A 187 7.96 24.88 6.95
C LEU A 187 9.42 25.36 6.90
N GLN A 188 10.37 24.54 7.31
CA GLN A 188 11.80 24.85 7.22
C GLN A 188 12.25 24.97 5.77
N SER A 189 11.82 24.05 4.90
CA SER A 189 12.11 24.12 3.47
C SER A 189 11.54 25.40 2.85
N ALA A 190 10.32 25.80 3.19
CA ALA A 190 9.71 27.03 2.71
C ALA A 190 10.45 28.29 3.23
N TRP A 191 10.91 28.25 4.49
CA TRP A 191 11.64 29.37 5.10
C TRP A 191 13.00 29.60 4.48
N HIS A 192 13.75 28.54 4.16
CA HIS A 192 15.08 28.64 3.56
C HIS A 192 15.08 28.82 2.05
N GLY A 193 13.91 28.73 1.42
CA GLY A 193 13.74 28.75 -0.02
C GLY A 193 14.10 27.40 -0.65
N VAL A 194 13.32 26.97 -1.60
CA VAL A 194 13.54 25.73 -2.36
C VAL A 194 13.72 26.06 -3.84
N ALA A 195 14.79 25.57 -4.43
CA ALA A 195 14.97 25.65 -5.88
C ALA A 195 13.95 24.72 -6.55
N LEU A 196 13.06 25.29 -7.37
CA LEU A 196 12.11 24.48 -8.11
C LEU A 196 12.85 23.62 -9.15
N PRO A 197 12.49 22.33 -9.32
CA PRO A 197 13.03 21.52 -10.40
C PRO A 197 12.72 22.15 -11.75
N HIS A 198 13.74 22.27 -12.57
CA HIS A 198 13.63 22.78 -13.94
C HIS A 198 14.00 21.68 -14.94
N ALA A 199 13.24 21.58 -16.02
CA ALA A 199 13.57 20.77 -17.19
C ALA A 199 13.80 21.67 -18.40
N ALA A 200 14.79 21.34 -19.22
CA ALA A 200 15.09 22.10 -20.45
C ALA A 200 13.96 21.96 -21.49
N HIS A 201 13.24 20.87 -21.47
CA HIS A 201 12.14 20.58 -22.40
C HIS A 201 10.96 19.95 -21.67
N PRO A 202 9.71 20.12 -22.15
CA PRO A 202 8.56 19.40 -21.64
C PRO A 202 8.77 17.88 -21.75
N PRO A 203 8.31 17.08 -20.76
CA PRO A 203 8.45 15.63 -20.81
C PRO A 203 7.63 15.05 -21.97
N GLY A 204 8.14 13.98 -22.57
CA GLY A 204 7.38 13.19 -23.53
C GLY A 204 6.17 12.52 -22.87
N ILE A 205 5.16 12.16 -23.69
CA ILE A 205 3.95 11.50 -23.18
C ILE A 205 4.26 10.18 -22.45
N ALA A 206 5.25 9.43 -22.90
CA ALA A 206 5.69 8.19 -22.25
C ALA A 206 6.19 8.44 -20.82
N THR A 207 7.02 9.47 -20.62
CA THR A 207 7.51 9.88 -19.30
C THR A 207 6.37 10.32 -18.38
N MET A 208 5.40 11.07 -18.88
CA MET A 208 4.23 11.49 -18.11
C MET A 208 3.37 10.30 -17.70
N LEU A 209 3.12 9.35 -18.62
CA LEU A 209 2.36 8.14 -18.32
C LEU A 209 3.08 7.29 -17.28
N LEU A 210 4.40 7.14 -17.37
CA LEU A 210 5.20 6.44 -16.38
C LEU A 210 5.15 7.15 -15.00
N ALA A 211 5.30 8.47 -14.97
CA ALA A 211 5.21 9.24 -13.73
C ALA A 211 3.84 9.08 -13.06
N VAL A 212 2.75 9.22 -13.82
CA VAL A 212 1.39 8.99 -13.33
C VAL A 212 1.21 7.54 -12.87
N ALA A 213 1.82 6.57 -13.59
CA ALA A 213 1.82 5.17 -13.22
C ALA A 213 2.44 4.91 -11.85
N ILE A 214 3.65 5.41 -11.62
CA ILE A 214 4.38 5.29 -10.35
C ILE A 214 3.57 5.88 -9.19
N LEU A 215 3.01 7.07 -9.38
CA LEU A 215 2.23 7.77 -8.36
C LEU A 215 0.88 7.09 -8.07
N ALA A 216 0.21 6.60 -9.11
CA ALA A 216 -1.02 5.82 -8.96
C ALA A 216 -0.76 4.50 -8.24
N SER A 217 0.36 3.82 -8.54
CA SER A 217 0.73 2.57 -7.92
C SER A 217 0.92 2.71 -6.41
N PHE A 218 1.49 3.83 -5.96
CA PHE A 218 1.70 4.11 -4.54
C PHE A 218 0.39 4.05 -3.75
N ASN A 219 -0.70 4.66 -4.24
CA ASN A 219 -2.00 4.58 -3.59
C ASN A 219 -2.75 3.27 -3.91
N LEU A 220 -2.74 2.82 -5.18
CA LEU A 220 -3.47 1.61 -5.58
C LEU A 220 -2.99 0.36 -4.83
N SER A 221 -1.75 0.38 -4.38
CA SER A 221 -1.15 -0.64 -3.53
C SER A 221 -1.99 -0.95 -2.27
N TRP A 222 -2.72 0.02 -1.74
CA TRP A 222 -3.59 -0.14 -0.58
C TRP A 222 -4.93 -0.83 -0.88
N ALA A 223 -5.24 -1.15 -2.15
CA ALA A 223 -6.50 -1.78 -2.51
C ALA A 223 -6.76 -3.10 -1.78
N SER A 224 -5.71 -3.89 -1.56
CA SER A 224 -5.81 -5.18 -0.89
C SER A 224 -5.98 -5.12 0.64
N TYR A 225 -5.82 -3.93 1.21
CA TYR A 225 -5.97 -3.68 2.65
C TYR A 225 -7.31 -3.04 3.02
N SER A 226 -8.01 -2.47 2.04
CA SER A 226 -9.11 -1.54 2.27
C SER A 226 -10.21 -2.08 3.19
N SER A 227 -10.73 -3.29 2.94
CA SER A 227 -11.75 -3.90 3.77
C SER A 227 -11.21 -4.50 5.08
N ASP A 228 -9.92 -4.83 5.16
CA ASP A 228 -9.33 -5.48 6.33
C ASP A 228 -9.53 -4.66 7.61
N TYR A 229 -9.61 -3.36 7.46
CA TYR A 229 -9.80 -2.43 8.57
C TYR A 229 -11.21 -1.86 8.63
N THR A 230 -11.83 -1.56 7.50
CA THR A 230 -13.18 -0.98 7.47
C THR A 230 -14.27 -2.01 7.82
N ARG A 231 -14.00 -3.31 7.78
CA ARG A 231 -14.93 -4.38 8.18
C ARG A 231 -15.41 -4.31 9.64
N TYR A 232 -14.71 -3.53 10.48
CA TYR A 232 -15.07 -3.31 11.87
C TYR A 232 -16.01 -2.10 12.09
N LEU A 233 -16.37 -1.38 11.03
CA LEU A 233 -17.42 -0.36 11.08
C LEU A 233 -18.80 -1.01 11.20
N PRO A 234 -19.78 -0.32 11.81
CA PRO A 234 -21.19 -0.71 11.74
C PRO A 234 -21.62 -1.00 10.31
N ALA A 235 -22.45 -2.03 10.11
CA ALA A 235 -22.82 -2.48 8.76
C ALA A 235 -23.59 -1.41 7.96
N GLU A 236 -24.35 -0.55 8.68
CA GLU A 236 -25.18 0.53 8.17
C GLU A 236 -24.38 1.79 7.82
N THR A 237 -23.05 1.79 8.04
CA THR A 237 -22.21 2.96 7.78
C THR A 237 -22.37 3.42 6.33
N PRO A 238 -22.74 4.70 6.09
CA PRO A 238 -22.98 5.19 4.73
C PRO A 238 -21.73 5.03 3.85
N PRO A 239 -21.81 4.32 2.71
CA PRO A 239 -20.66 4.02 1.88
C PRO A 239 -19.96 5.28 1.36
N GLY A 240 -20.69 6.34 1.04
CA GLY A 240 -20.12 7.61 0.61
C GLY A 240 -19.22 8.26 1.67
N ARG A 241 -19.55 8.14 2.96
CA ARG A 241 -18.69 8.61 4.04
C ARG A 241 -17.39 7.84 4.14
N VAL A 242 -17.45 6.49 3.98
CA VAL A 242 -16.27 5.64 3.97
C VAL A 242 -15.35 6.01 2.80
N VAL A 243 -15.91 6.11 1.59
CA VAL A 243 -15.18 6.52 0.38
C VAL A 243 -14.50 7.87 0.58
N TRP A 244 -15.23 8.87 1.07
CA TRP A 244 -14.68 10.21 1.24
C TRP A 244 -13.54 10.28 2.26
N LEU A 245 -13.71 9.63 3.42
CA LEU A 245 -12.67 9.58 4.45
C LEU A 245 -11.43 8.80 4.01
N ALA A 246 -11.61 7.71 3.26
CA ALA A 246 -10.50 6.96 2.68
C ALA A 246 -9.74 7.80 1.63
N LEU A 247 -10.47 8.49 0.71
CA LEU A 247 -9.86 9.42 -0.25
C LEU A 247 -9.12 10.55 0.46
N ALA A 248 -9.74 11.17 1.45
CA ALA A 248 -9.12 12.25 2.21
C ALA A 248 -7.84 11.79 2.92
N GLY A 249 -7.84 10.57 3.48
CA GLY A 249 -6.66 9.96 4.08
C GLY A 249 -5.54 9.73 3.07
N LEU A 250 -5.84 9.04 1.97
CA LEU A 250 -4.87 8.71 0.93
C LEU A 250 -4.29 9.95 0.25
N LEU A 251 -5.14 10.87 -0.19
CA LEU A 251 -4.70 12.08 -0.90
C LEU A 251 -4.05 13.07 0.06
N GLY A 252 -4.60 13.23 1.26
CA GLY A 252 -4.07 14.14 2.28
C GLY A 252 -2.70 13.75 2.80
N SER A 253 -2.35 12.46 2.76
CA SER A 253 -1.00 11.99 3.08
C SER A 253 -0.08 12.00 1.84
N ALA A 254 -0.43 11.27 0.78
CA ALA A 254 0.47 11.05 -0.35
C ALA A 254 0.85 12.34 -1.09
N VAL A 255 -0.14 13.21 -1.41
CA VAL A 255 0.10 14.40 -2.24
C VAL A 255 1.09 15.38 -1.61
N PRO A 256 0.92 15.83 -0.34
CA PRO A 256 1.88 16.77 0.27
C PRO A 256 3.29 16.19 0.39
N PHE A 257 3.40 14.89 0.70
CA PHE A 257 4.70 14.24 0.88
C PHE A 257 5.45 14.04 -0.44
N GLN A 258 4.73 13.71 -1.49
CA GLN A 258 5.30 13.62 -2.84
C GLN A 258 5.69 15.00 -3.37
N ILE A 259 4.91 16.05 -3.08
CA ILE A 259 5.29 17.42 -3.40
C ILE A 259 6.57 17.81 -2.65
N LEU A 260 6.67 17.48 -1.35
CA LEU A 260 7.88 17.73 -0.58
C LEU A 260 9.08 16.98 -1.17
N GLY A 261 8.91 15.72 -1.58
CA GLY A 261 9.92 14.95 -2.28
C GLY A 261 10.35 15.58 -3.61
N LEU A 262 9.40 16.01 -4.44
CA LEU A 262 9.65 16.73 -5.69
C LEU A 262 10.46 18.00 -5.46
N LEU A 263 10.13 18.79 -4.43
CA LEU A 263 10.79 20.05 -4.14
C LEU A 263 12.20 19.87 -3.56
N THR A 264 12.39 18.89 -2.67
CA THR A 264 13.65 18.76 -1.91
C THR A 264 14.68 17.83 -2.55
N ALA A 265 14.26 17.02 -3.54
CA ALA A 265 15.14 16.06 -4.21
C ALA A 265 16.02 16.69 -5.31
N ALA A 266 15.78 17.94 -5.70
CA ALA A 266 16.56 18.60 -6.77
C ALA A 266 18.08 18.65 -6.48
N SER A 267 18.47 18.53 -5.20
CA SER A 267 19.87 18.47 -4.75
C SER A 267 20.44 17.05 -4.63
N ILE A 268 19.62 16.00 -4.87
CA ILE A 268 20.02 14.61 -4.67
C ILE A 268 20.24 13.95 -6.03
N ALA A 269 21.48 13.54 -6.32
CA ALA A 269 21.82 12.90 -7.60
C ALA A 269 21.17 11.50 -7.73
N GLU A 270 21.16 10.71 -6.63
CA GLU A 270 20.51 9.40 -6.56
C GLU A 270 19.76 9.24 -5.24
N PRO A 271 18.49 8.86 -5.26
CA PRO A 271 17.66 8.72 -4.05
C PRO A 271 17.96 7.43 -3.28
N SER A 272 19.20 7.25 -2.81
CA SER A 272 19.55 6.17 -1.88
C SER A 272 18.91 6.40 -0.50
N PRO A 273 18.66 5.37 0.32
CA PRO A 273 18.08 5.52 1.66
C PRO A 273 18.89 6.50 2.52
N THR A 274 20.22 6.44 2.44
CA THR A 274 21.11 7.33 3.19
C THR A 274 20.96 8.79 2.72
N ALA A 275 20.95 9.03 1.41
CA ALA A 275 20.79 10.38 0.84
C ALA A 275 19.43 10.98 1.19
N VAL A 276 18.35 10.16 1.11
CA VAL A 276 16.99 10.54 1.51
C VAL A 276 16.95 10.96 2.97
N ILE A 277 17.45 10.13 3.88
CA ILE A 277 17.43 10.39 5.32
C ILE A 277 18.28 11.60 5.68
N ALA A 278 19.47 11.76 5.07
CA ALA A 278 20.32 12.94 5.26
C ALA A 278 19.63 14.23 4.80
N SER A 279 18.95 14.20 3.64
CA SER A 279 18.18 15.34 3.13
C SER A 279 17.04 15.73 4.08
N LEU A 280 16.26 14.76 4.56
CA LEU A 280 15.15 14.99 5.49
C LEU A 280 15.67 15.54 6.83
N GLN A 281 16.80 15.03 7.33
CA GLN A 281 17.46 15.54 8.54
C GLN A 281 17.91 16.99 8.35
N HIS A 282 18.56 17.28 7.23
CA HIS A 282 19.05 18.64 6.92
C HIS A 282 17.87 19.61 6.79
N ALA A 283 16.83 19.23 6.07
CA ALA A 283 15.62 20.04 5.89
C ALA A 283 14.87 20.31 7.20
N ALA A 284 14.99 19.43 8.20
CA ALA A 284 14.41 19.64 9.52
C ALA A 284 15.23 20.58 10.44
N GLY A 285 16.46 20.96 10.03
CA GLY A 285 17.34 21.85 10.78
C GLY A 285 17.61 21.35 12.22
N PRO A 286 17.50 22.21 13.26
CA PRO A 286 17.74 21.81 14.64
C PRO A 286 16.83 20.68 15.16
N LEU A 287 15.67 20.46 14.54
CA LEU A 287 14.73 19.39 14.89
C LEU A 287 15.06 18.06 14.18
N GLY A 288 16.15 18.01 13.41
CA GLY A 288 16.60 16.81 12.69
C GLY A 288 16.59 15.52 13.51
N PRO A 289 17.19 15.46 14.69
CA PRO A 289 17.17 14.23 15.50
C PRO A 289 15.76 13.77 15.87
N MET A 290 14.86 14.69 16.22
CA MET A 290 13.46 14.35 16.54
C MET A 290 12.73 13.79 15.31
N VAL A 291 12.94 14.42 14.16
CA VAL A 291 12.36 13.94 12.89
C VAL A 291 12.89 12.55 12.52
N LEU A 292 14.18 12.30 12.69
CA LEU A 292 14.77 10.98 12.46
C LEU A 292 14.17 9.90 13.38
N ALA A 293 13.95 10.19 14.65
CA ALA A 293 13.31 9.27 15.57
C ALA A 293 11.88 8.92 15.12
N VAL A 294 11.11 9.93 14.68
CA VAL A 294 9.74 9.73 14.19
C VAL A 294 9.75 8.94 12.88
N ILE A 295 10.66 9.21 11.95
CA ILE A 295 10.82 8.45 10.70
C ILE A 295 11.22 7.01 10.99
N ALA A 296 12.13 6.76 11.93
CA ALA A 296 12.50 5.41 12.33
C ALA A 296 11.30 4.59 12.82
N LEU A 297 10.39 5.23 13.56
CA LEU A 297 9.16 4.58 14.03
C LEU A 297 8.06 4.45 12.95
N SER A 298 8.20 5.10 11.80
CA SER A 298 7.20 5.08 10.74
C SER A 298 6.95 3.68 10.16
N SER A 299 8.00 2.86 10.06
CA SER A 299 7.88 1.48 9.57
C SER A 299 6.97 0.63 10.45
N ILE A 300 6.93 0.89 11.76
CA ILE A 300 6.08 0.14 12.70
C ILE A 300 4.61 0.30 12.33
N THR A 301 4.18 1.52 11.93
CA THR A 301 2.79 1.76 11.52
C THR A 301 2.44 1.05 10.22
N GLY A 302 3.25 1.24 9.18
CA GLY A 302 3.02 0.65 7.86
C GLY A 302 3.12 -0.88 7.91
N ASN A 303 4.17 -1.40 8.53
CA ASN A 303 4.45 -2.83 8.52
C ASN A 303 3.56 -3.64 9.48
N ALA A 304 3.07 -3.04 10.58
CA ALA A 304 2.03 -3.70 11.37
C ALA A 304 0.74 -3.94 10.56
N PHE A 305 0.42 -3.03 9.63
CA PHE A 305 -0.63 -3.26 8.62
C PHE A 305 -0.27 -4.37 7.65
N ASN A 306 0.96 -4.35 7.12
CA ASN A 306 1.44 -5.35 6.17
C ASN A 306 1.38 -6.76 6.75
N ASP A 307 1.98 -6.98 7.91
CA ASP A 307 2.02 -8.28 8.59
C ASP A 307 0.61 -8.82 8.88
N ASN A 308 -0.30 -7.93 9.32
CA ASN A 308 -1.68 -8.29 9.60
C ASN A 308 -2.41 -8.72 8.31
N THR A 309 -2.36 -7.89 7.26
CA THR A 309 -2.97 -8.19 5.95
C THR A 309 -2.29 -9.37 5.26
N ALA A 310 -0.96 -9.50 5.37
CA ALA A 310 -0.22 -10.67 4.89
C ALA A 310 -0.73 -11.96 5.50
N SER A 311 -0.95 -11.97 6.82
CA SER A 311 -1.49 -13.14 7.51
C SER A 311 -2.88 -13.52 6.99
N TYR A 312 -3.74 -12.54 6.73
CA TYR A 312 -5.06 -12.78 6.12
C TYR A 312 -4.94 -13.34 4.71
N SER A 313 -4.03 -12.78 3.92
CA SER A 313 -3.82 -13.17 2.52
C SER A 313 -3.26 -14.59 2.41
N LEU A 314 -2.30 -14.96 3.25
CA LEU A 314 -1.72 -16.31 3.25
C LEU A 314 -2.76 -17.38 3.61
N ILE A 315 -3.64 -17.08 4.58
CA ILE A 315 -4.75 -17.95 4.96
C ILE A 315 -5.78 -18.03 3.81
N SER A 316 -6.13 -16.91 3.19
CA SER A 316 -7.04 -16.88 2.04
C SER A 316 -6.48 -17.59 0.81
N ALA A 317 -5.17 -17.65 0.66
CA ALA A 317 -4.46 -18.46 -0.35
C ALA A 317 -4.57 -19.97 -0.11
N GLY A 318 -5.06 -20.38 1.07
CA GLY A 318 -5.27 -21.78 1.42
C GLY A 318 -4.16 -22.40 2.26
N VAL A 319 -3.26 -21.60 2.80
CA VAL A 319 -2.23 -22.07 3.75
C VAL A 319 -2.84 -22.11 5.14
N HIS A 320 -2.96 -23.32 5.71
CA HIS A 320 -3.65 -23.56 6.98
C HIS A 320 -2.67 -23.47 8.17
N ILE A 321 -2.29 -22.23 8.50
CA ILE A 321 -1.45 -21.93 9.66
C ILE A 321 -2.13 -20.89 10.57
N PRO A 322 -1.80 -20.84 11.87
CA PRO A 322 -2.30 -19.78 12.74
C PRO A 322 -1.90 -18.39 12.22
N ARG A 323 -2.80 -17.41 12.37
CA ARG A 323 -2.57 -16.01 11.91
C ARG A 323 -1.25 -15.45 12.46
N VAL A 324 -0.94 -15.71 13.72
CA VAL A 324 0.31 -15.26 14.36
C VAL A 324 1.53 -15.82 13.68
N LEU A 325 1.53 -17.13 13.36
CA LEU A 325 2.65 -17.74 12.66
C LEU A 325 2.81 -17.16 11.24
N ALA A 326 1.70 -16.88 10.54
CA ALA A 326 1.73 -16.22 9.25
C ALA A 326 2.38 -14.82 9.33
N ALA A 327 2.02 -14.02 10.35
CA ALA A 327 2.61 -12.71 10.58
C ALA A 327 4.12 -12.80 10.90
N ILE A 328 4.52 -13.74 11.75
CA ILE A 328 5.94 -13.97 12.09
C ILE A 328 6.74 -14.34 10.83
N VAL A 329 6.24 -15.27 10.03
CA VAL A 329 6.91 -15.69 8.78
C VAL A 329 7.05 -14.50 7.82
N THR A 330 6.02 -13.67 7.69
CA THR A 330 6.06 -12.47 6.85
C THR A 330 7.13 -11.49 7.33
N ALA A 331 7.15 -11.15 8.63
CA ALA A 331 8.12 -10.23 9.20
C ALA A 331 9.58 -10.73 9.05
N LEU A 332 9.82 -12.04 9.25
CA LEU A 332 11.15 -12.65 9.07
C LEU A 332 11.60 -12.61 7.62
N LEU A 333 10.70 -12.88 6.66
CA LEU A 333 11.02 -12.80 5.23
C LEU A 333 11.24 -11.35 4.80
N GLY A 334 10.44 -10.41 5.28
CA GLY A 334 10.62 -8.98 5.06
C GLY A 334 11.96 -8.47 5.61
N TYR A 335 12.33 -8.90 6.81
CA TYR A 335 13.65 -8.63 7.38
C TYR A 335 14.79 -9.17 6.50
N GLY A 336 14.73 -10.44 6.10
CA GLY A 336 15.75 -11.06 5.23
C GLY A 336 15.87 -10.34 3.88
N LEU A 337 14.73 -9.98 3.27
CA LEU A 337 14.69 -9.24 2.01
C LEU A 337 15.27 -7.82 2.16
N ALA A 338 14.99 -7.13 3.27
CA ALA A 338 15.55 -5.81 3.57
C ALA A 338 17.08 -5.87 3.73
N VAL A 339 17.61 -6.86 4.46
CA VAL A 339 19.07 -7.05 4.59
C VAL A 339 19.72 -7.29 3.24
N ALA A 340 19.12 -8.17 2.42
CA ALA A 340 19.67 -8.52 1.11
C ALA A 340 19.54 -7.39 0.08
N GLY A 341 18.47 -6.58 0.16
CA GLY A 341 18.12 -5.57 -0.84
C GLY A 341 18.61 -4.15 -0.55
N ALA A 342 19.12 -3.87 0.66
CA ALA A 342 19.44 -2.50 1.10
C ALA A 342 20.41 -1.76 0.14
N GLY A 343 21.42 -2.44 -0.39
CA GLY A 343 22.41 -1.86 -1.31
C GLY A 343 21.87 -1.51 -2.72
N ARG A 344 20.67 -1.97 -3.08
CA ARG A 344 20.01 -1.75 -4.39
C ARG A 344 18.61 -1.16 -4.23
N TYR A 345 18.35 -0.49 -3.12
CA TYR A 345 17.02 -0.06 -2.71
C TYR A 345 16.25 0.72 -3.79
N ALA A 346 16.84 1.77 -4.38
CA ALA A 346 16.13 2.64 -5.33
C ALA A 346 15.66 1.89 -6.59
N ALA A 347 16.53 1.05 -7.17
CA ALA A 347 16.18 0.25 -8.32
C ALA A 347 15.09 -0.79 -8.00
N LEU A 348 15.25 -1.51 -6.89
CA LEU A 348 14.27 -2.50 -6.45
C LEU A 348 12.92 -1.88 -6.07
N TYR A 349 12.92 -0.67 -5.50
CA TYR A 349 11.70 0.02 -5.14
C TYR A 349 10.87 0.41 -6.38
N THR A 350 11.52 0.95 -7.42
CA THR A 350 10.84 1.34 -8.66
C THR A 350 10.24 0.11 -9.36
N ASP A 351 11.04 -0.94 -9.54
CA ASP A 351 10.57 -2.18 -10.16
C ASP A 351 9.42 -2.81 -9.35
N TYR A 352 9.52 -2.79 -8.03
CA TYR A 352 8.49 -3.30 -7.14
C TYR A 352 7.15 -2.55 -7.30
N LEU A 353 7.16 -1.21 -7.36
CA LEU A 353 5.96 -0.41 -7.57
C LEU A 353 5.26 -0.76 -8.90
N VAL A 354 6.02 -0.94 -9.97
CA VAL A 354 5.47 -1.24 -11.30
C VAL A 354 4.96 -2.68 -11.39
N VAL A 355 5.78 -3.65 -10.95
CA VAL A 355 5.45 -5.10 -11.09
C VAL A 355 4.19 -5.47 -10.32
N THR A 356 3.98 -4.88 -9.15
CA THR A 356 2.81 -5.19 -8.33
C THR A 356 1.50 -4.74 -8.96
N MET A 357 1.51 -3.73 -9.84
CA MET A 357 0.31 -3.23 -10.49
C MET A 357 -0.30 -4.19 -11.52
N TYR A 358 0.51 -5.07 -12.12
CA TYR A 358 0.01 -5.99 -13.14
C TYR A 358 -0.99 -7.02 -12.62
N TRP A 359 -1.01 -7.30 -11.32
CA TRP A 359 -2.01 -8.16 -10.71
C TRP A 359 -3.05 -7.38 -9.89
N ILE A 360 -2.65 -6.30 -9.19
CA ILE A 360 -3.57 -5.52 -8.35
C ILE A 360 -4.65 -4.86 -9.21
N ALA A 361 -4.26 -4.26 -10.34
CA ALA A 361 -5.20 -3.51 -11.16
C ALA A 361 -6.29 -4.40 -11.81
N PRO A 362 -5.99 -5.52 -12.48
CA PRO A 362 -7.03 -6.43 -12.96
C PRO A 362 -7.89 -7.01 -11.85
N TRP A 363 -7.27 -7.40 -10.72
CA TRP A 363 -7.98 -7.95 -9.58
C TRP A 363 -9.00 -6.96 -9.00
N ILE A 364 -8.57 -5.73 -8.69
CA ILE A 364 -9.47 -4.74 -8.11
C ILE A 364 -10.55 -4.28 -9.12
N GLY A 365 -10.22 -4.23 -10.40
CA GLY A 365 -11.20 -3.96 -11.45
C GLY A 365 -12.34 -4.95 -11.44
N ILE A 366 -12.06 -6.26 -11.32
CA ILE A 366 -13.08 -7.30 -11.19
C ILE A 366 -13.89 -7.14 -9.90
N VAL A 367 -13.22 -6.94 -8.76
CA VAL A 367 -13.87 -6.81 -7.45
C VAL A 367 -14.84 -5.63 -7.42
N LEU A 368 -14.43 -4.47 -7.93
CA LEU A 368 -15.28 -3.29 -8.00
C LEU A 368 -16.43 -3.47 -9.02
N ALA A 369 -16.16 -4.09 -10.16
CA ALA A 369 -17.20 -4.39 -11.13
C ALA A 369 -18.26 -5.33 -10.54
N ASP A 370 -17.84 -6.39 -9.83
CA ASP A 370 -18.74 -7.31 -9.16
C ASP A 370 -19.60 -6.63 -8.10
N TRP A 371 -18.98 -5.77 -7.27
CA TRP A 371 -19.67 -5.11 -6.18
C TRP A 371 -20.62 -4.00 -6.68
N TYR A 372 -20.12 -3.07 -7.49
CA TYR A 372 -20.86 -1.85 -7.84
C TYR A 372 -21.86 -2.05 -8.97
N PHE A 373 -21.61 -2.97 -9.88
CA PHE A 373 -22.58 -3.34 -10.94
C PHE A 373 -23.41 -4.57 -10.57
N GLY A 374 -23.14 -5.22 -9.43
CA GLY A 374 -23.94 -6.26 -8.81
C GLY A 374 -24.99 -5.72 -7.86
N ASP A 375 -25.54 -6.60 -7.03
CA ASP A 375 -26.60 -6.32 -6.06
C ASP A 375 -26.13 -5.82 -4.70
N ARG A 376 -24.80 -5.76 -4.49
CA ARG A 376 -24.13 -5.32 -3.24
C ARG A 376 -24.53 -6.12 -1.99
N THR A 377 -24.94 -7.37 -2.18
CA THR A 377 -25.30 -8.28 -1.09
C THR A 377 -24.23 -9.33 -0.85
N VAL A 378 -24.22 -9.91 0.35
CA VAL A 378 -23.32 -11.03 0.68
C VAL A 378 -23.98 -12.31 0.18
N HIS A 379 -23.40 -12.93 -0.82
CA HIS A 379 -23.84 -14.21 -1.34
C HIS A 379 -22.96 -15.37 -0.85
N PRO A 380 -23.46 -16.61 -0.87
CA PRO A 380 -22.61 -17.78 -0.70
C PRO A 380 -21.45 -17.78 -1.68
N VAL A 381 -20.26 -18.11 -1.20
CA VAL A 381 -19.04 -18.12 -2.01
C VAL A 381 -19.08 -19.31 -2.97
N PRO A 382 -18.88 -19.09 -4.29
CA PRO A 382 -18.76 -20.20 -5.24
C PRO A 382 -17.64 -21.17 -4.83
N PRO A 383 -17.86 -22.48 -4.79
CA PRO A 383 -16.92 -23.44 -4.21
C PRO A 383 -15.63 -23.63 -5.03
N GLY A 384 -15.69 -23.37 -6.33
CA GLY A 384 -14.62 -23.66 -7.27
C GLY A 384 -13.89 -22.44 -7.80
N TRP A 385 -13.45 -22.57 -9.05
CA TRP A 385 -12.85 -21.56 -9.90
C TRP A 385 -13.93 -20.90 -10.76
N THR A 386 -14.04 -19.59 -10.73
CA THR A 386 -15.05 -18.85 -11.49
C THR A 386 -14.49 -18.27 -12.79
N ARG A 387 -15.40 -17.77 -13.65
CA ARG A 387 -15.01 -16.99 -14.82
C ARG A 387 -14.22 -15.73 -14.43
N GLY A 388 -14.55 -15.09 -13.30
CA GLY A 388 -13.79 -13.93 -12.77
C GLY A 388 -12.34 -14.28 -12.50
N ALA A 389 -12.05 -15.46 -11.94
CA ALA A 389 -10.68 -15.93 -11.73
C ALA A 389 -9.93 -16.16 -13.06
N SER A 390 -10.62 -16.72 -14.07
CA SER A 390 -10.01 -16.88 -15.40
C SER A 390 -9.70 -15.53 -16.05
N ILE A 391 -10.62 -14.56 -15.97
CA ILE A 391 -10.39 -13.19 -16.47
C ILE A 391 -9.20 -12.57 -15.76
N PHE A 392 -9.12 -12.67 -14.42
CA PHE A 392 -7.99 -12.19 -13.65
C PHE A 392 -6.66 -12.74 -14.17
N MET A 393 -6.54 -14.05 -14.29
CA MET A 393 -5.31 -14.69 -14.75
C MET A 393 -4.92 -14.27 -16.17
N ILE A 394 -5.87 -14.30 -17.09
CA ILE A 394 -5.64 -13.98 -18.51
C ILE A 394 -5.20 -12.52 -18.64
N VAL A 395 -5.91 -11.58 -17.99
CA VAL A 395 -5.61 -10.16 -18.11
C VAL A 395 -4.29 -9.82 -17.42
N SER A 396 -4.01 -10.37 -16.22
CA SER A 396 -2.74 -10.14 -15.53
C SER A 396 -1.54 -10.63 -16.35
N VAL A 397 -1.61 -11.84 -16.91
CA VAL A 397 -0.54 -12.38 -17.76
C VAL A 397 -0.41 -11.57 -19.06
N ALA A 398 -1.52 -11.21 -19.70
CA ALA A 398 -1.50 -10.42 -20.93
C ALA A 398 -0.91 -9.03 -20.70
N THR A 399 -1.21 -8.36 -19.57
CA THR A 399 -0.64 -7.05 -19.26
C THR A 399 0.87 -7.13 -19.03
N ILE A 400 1.36 -8.14 -18.34
CA ILE A 400 2.81 -8.37 -18.18
C ILE A 400 3.46 -8.58 -19.55
N LEU A 401 2.95 -9.51 -20.35
CA LEU A 401 3.57 -9.88 -21.62
C LEU A 401 3.54 -8.75 -22.66
N LEU A 402 2.51 -7.89 -22.64
CA LEU A 402 2.34 -6.85 -23.65
C LEU A 402 2.91 -5.51 -23.26
N PHE A 403 2.81 -5.11 -21.99
CA PHE A 403 3.04 -3.73 -21.54
C PHE A 403 4.18 -3.55 -20.54
N SER A 404 4.79 -4.63 -20.02
CA SER A 404 5.84 -4.50 -19.00
C SER A 404 7.04 -3.71 -19.50
N THR A 405 7.59 -2.83 -18.64
CA THR A 405 8.85 -2.09 -18.86
C THR A 405 9.77 -2.27 -17.66
N SER A 406 10.08 -3.52 -17.31
CA SER A 406 11.05 -3.83 -16.26
C SER A 406 12.48 -3.96 -16.83
N GLN A 407 13.47 -3.97 -15.94
CA GLN A 407 14.87 -4.26 -16.32
C GLN A 407 15.05 -5.64 -16.97
N LEU A 408 14.15 -6.59 -16.67
CA LEU A 408 14.24 -7.96 -17.17
C LEU A 408 13.52 -8.13 -18.52
N TYR A 409 12.46 -7.36 -18.77
CA TYR A 409 11.64 -7.56 -19.95
C TYR A 409 10.87 -6.30 -20.32
N THR A 410 10.84 -5.98 -21.64
CA THR A 410 10.00 -4.92 -22.20
C THR A 410 9.05 -5.53 -23.21
N GLY A 411 7.76 -5.37 -22.96
CA GLY A 411 6.68 -5.89 -23.80
C GLY A 411 6.61 -5.22 -25.17
N PRO A 412 6.06 -5.90 -26.19
CA PRO A 412 5.98 -5.36 -27.56
C PRO A 412 5.17 -4.08 -27.66
N VAL A 413 4.07 -3.96 -26.92
CA VAL A 413 3.23 -2.74 -26.94
C VAL A 413 3.95 -1.60 -26.22
N ALA A 414 4.62 -1.85 -25.09
CA ALA A 414 5.41 -0.84 -24.42
C ALA A 414 6.53 -0.30 -25.32
N ARG A 415 7.24 -1.18 -26.05
CA ARG A 415 8.24 -0.74 -27.05
C ARG A 415 7.64 0.13 -28.14
N TRP A 416 6.48 -0.28 -28.69
CA TRP A 416 5.76 0.51 -29.70
C TRP A 416 5.31 1.88 -29.17
N LEU A 417 4.97 1.98 -27.90
CA LEU A 417 4.59 3.22 -27.21
C LEU A 417 5.80 4.04 -26.71
N GLY A 418 7.03 3.74 -27.19
CA GLY A 418 8.22 4.48 -26.79
C GLY A 418 8.64 4.25 -25.33
N GLY A 419 8.33 3.07 -24.77
CA GLY A 419 8.64 2.70 -23.39
C GLY A 419 7.56 3.07 -22.37
N ALA A 420 6.37 3.52 -22.82
CA ALA A 420 5.27 3.81 -21.92
C ALA A 420 4.65 2.53 -21.39
N ASP A 421 4.65 2.34 -20.07
CA ASP A 421 3.90 1.26 -19.40
C ASP A 421 2.50 1.76 -19.04
N ILE A 422 1.52 1.30 -19.81
CA ILE A 422 0.10 1.55 -19.55
C ILE A 422 -0.64 0.28 -19.09
N GLY A 423 0.12 -0.79 -18.77
CA GLY A 423 -0.43 -2.11 -18.50
C GLY A 423 -1.46 -2.12 -17.39
N TYR A 424 -1.25 -1.39 -16.31
CA TYR A 424 -2.20 -1.41 -15.20
C TYR A 424 -3.50 -0.66 -15.52
N TYR A 425 -3.46 0.43 -16.32
CA TYR A 425 -4.70 1.09 -16.78
C TYR A 425 -5.52 0.12 -17.65
N VAL A 426 -4.85 -0.48 -18.64
CA VAL A 426 -5.47 -1.45 -19.53
C VAL A 426 -5.98 -2.66 -18.72
N GLY A 427 -5.16 -3.18 -17.81
CA GLY A 427 -5.52 -4.32 -16.96
C GLY A 427 -6.77 -4.05 -16.12
N PHE A 428 -6.86 -2.89 -15.49
CA PHE A 428 -8.03 -2.51 -14.70
C PHE A 428 -9.30 -2.45 -15.55
N PHE A 429 -9.29 -1.67 -16.64
CA PHE A 429 -10.49 -1.45 -17.45
C PHE A 429 -10.89 -2.70 -18.23
N VAL A 430 -9.95 -3.43 -18.82
CA VAL A 430 -10.25 -4.66 -19.55
C VAL A 430 -10.85 -5.71 -18.63
N ALA A 431 -10.26 -5.92 -17.44
CA ALA A 431 -10.78 -6.89 -16.49
C ALA A 431 -12.17 -6.50 -15.98
N ALA A 432 -12.37 -5.24 -15.61
CA ALA A 432 -13.66 -4.75 -15.13
C ALA A 432 -14.77 -4.87 -16.20
N LEU A 433 -14.49 -4.42 -17.42
CA LEU A 433 -15.45 -4.46 -18.54
C LEU A 433 -15.76 -5.88 -19.00
N TRP A 434 -14.72 -6.71 -19.10
CA TRP A 434 -14.93 -8.13 -19.47
C TRP A 434 -15.75 -8.85 -18.43
N TYR A 435 -15.43 -8.68 -17.15
CA TYR A 435 -16.21 -9.25 -16.06
C TYR A 435 -17.67 -8.75 -16.08
N GLY A 436 -17.89 -7.44 -16.17
CA GLY A 436 -19.23 -6.86 -16.20
C GLY A 436 -20.11 -7.34 -17.38
N ARG A 437 -19.50 -7.55 -18.57
CA ARG A 437 -20.21 -8.03 -19.77
C ARG A 437 -20.40 -9.55 -19.80
N SER A 438 -19.59 -10.30 -19.08
CA SER A 438 -19.58 -11.77 -19.16
C SER A 438 -20.80 -12.44 -18.54
N GLY A 439 -21.72 -11.68 -17.92
CA GLY A 439 -22.85 -12.24 -17.18
C GLY A 439 -22.40 -13.12 -15.99
N ALA A 440 -21.17 -12.93 -15.54
CA ALA A 440 -20.55 -13.69 -14.46
C ALA A 440 -21.18 -13.41 -13.09
N ARG A 441 -22.26 -12.61 -13.06
CA ARG A 441 -23.11 -12.44 -11.88
C ARG A 441 -23.60 -13.82 -11.46
N PRO A 442 -23.52 -14.21 -10.20
CA PRO A 442 -24.25 -15.35 -9.68
C PRO A 442 -25.74 -15.09 -9.93
N ARG A 443 -26.29 -15.55 -11.05
CA ARG A 443 -27.74 -15.65 -11.20
C ARG A 443 -28.19 -16.59 -10.11
N GLY A 444 -28.86 -16.02 -9.10
CA GLY A 444 -29.51 -16.73 -8.01
C GLY A 444 -29.11 -18.20 -7.86
N TRP A 445 -27.96 -18.46 -7.23
CA TRP A 445 -27.65 -19.80 -6.80
C TRP A 445 -28.69 -20.09 -5.70
N LYS A 446 -29.75 -20.80 -6.08
CA LYS A 446 -30.68 -21.38 -5.11
C LYS A 446 -29.82 -22.29 -4.24
N ALA A 447 -29.70 -21.96 -2.98
CA ALA A 447 -29.23 -22.89 -1.97
C ALA A 447 -30.24 -24.03 -1.97
N ASP A 448 -29.98 -25.04 -2.79
CA ASP A 448 -30.68 -26.31 -2.62
C ASP A 448 -30.18 -26.90 -1.32
N ALA A 449 -31.14 -27.16 -0.46
CA ALA A 449 -31.26 -27.60 0.91
C ALA A 449 -30.07 -28.38 1.53
#